data_5724567da55c984c964951ec6c214e7c
#
_entry.id   5724567da55c984c964951ec6c214e7c
#
_cell.length_a   1.000
_cell.length_b   1.000
_cell.length_c   1.000
_cell.angle_alpha   90.00
_cell.angle_beta   90.00
_cell.angle_gamma   90.00
#
_symmetry.space_group_name_H-M   'P 1'
#
loop_
_entity.id
_entity.type
_entity.pdbx_description
1 polymer ?
#
loop_
_entity_poly.entity_id
_entity_poly.type
_entity_poly.pdbx_seq_one_letter_code
_entity_poly.pdbx_strand_id
1 'polypeptide(L)'
;NRLTNDESVSARDALNFYFTPYQDLGETGDKICLCASLAGEFMALPIDMQKEVALFFNDHLAWLEEILVKGQKLGEFNFTEKPKDLAHLFVDALQGALIVQRATQNFSQLDRIIRTLTVKLKS
;
A
#
# COMPACT_ATOMS: atom_id res chain seq x y z
N ASN A 1 -7.49 -7.73 11.57
CA ASN A 1 -6.12 -8.10 11.24
C ASN A 1 -5.27 -8.24 12.51
N ARG A 2 -4.48 -9.29 12.57
CA ARG A 2 -3.65 -9.61 13.73
C ARG A 2 -2.69 -8.46 14.10
N LEU A 3 -2.05 -7.85 13.13
CA LEU A 3 -1.11 -6.74 13.38
C LEU A 3 -1.82 -5.50 13.90
N THR A 4 -3.04 -5.25 13.42
CA THR A 4 -3.83 -4.11 13.87
C THR A 4 -4.26 -4.26 15.31
N ASN A 5 -4.61 -5.50 15.72
CA ASN A 5 -5.17 -5.80 17.04
C ASN A 5 -4.11 -6.05 18.11
N ASP A 6 -2.86 -6.26 17.72
CA ASP A 6 -1.77 -6.53 18.66
C ASP A 6 -1.21 -5.20 19.18
N GLU A 7 -1.47 -4.92 20.46
CA GLU A 7 -1.01 -3.68 21.10
C GLU A 7 0.51 -3.61 21.26
N SER A 8 1.20 -4.76 21.21
CA SER A 8 2.66 -4.79 21.30
C SER A 8 3.33 -4.36 20.02
N VAL A 9 2.60 -4.36 18.90
CA VAL A 9 3.12 -3.94 17.59
C VAL A 9 2.75 -2.48 17.35
N SER A 10 3.75 -1.63 17.13
CA SER A 10 3.50 -0.22 16.83
C SER A 10 2.89 -0.08 15.44
N ALA A 11 2.19 1.03 15.22
CA ALA A 11 1.64 1.33 13.90
C ALA A 11 2.76 1.49 12.86
N ARG A 12 3.89 2.07 13.26
CA ARG A 12 5.06 2.22 12.40
C ARG A 12 5.62 0.88 11.97
N ASP A 13 5.75 -0.07 12.92
CA ASP A 13 6.25 -1.41 12.62
C ASP A 13 5.30 -2.16 11.69
N ALA A 14 4.00 -2.06 11.93
CA ALA A 14 2.99 -2.65 11.06
C ALA A 14 3.06 -2.08 9.64
N LEU A 15 3.28 -0.76 9.52
CA LEU A 15 3.40 -0.11 8.22
C LEU A 15 4.68 -0.54 7.49
N ASN A 16 5.81 -0.63 8.21
CA ASN A 16 7.06 -1.10 7.61
C ASN A 16 6.92 -2.54 7.11
N PHE A 17 6.24 -3.39 7.88
CA PHE A 17 5.94 -4.75 7.46
C PHE A 17 5.06 -4.76 6.20
N TYR A 18 4.12 -3.82 6.10
CA TYR A 18 3.26 -3.65 4.93
C TYR A 18 4.06 -3.33 3.67
N PHE A 19 5.13 -2.54 3.77
CA PHE A 19 5.95 -2.18 2.61
C PHE A 19 6.79 -3.36 2.09
N THR A 20 7.06 -4.37 2.91
CA THR A 20 7.97 -5.47 2.56
C THR A 20 7.56 -6.19 1.26
N PRO A 21 6.30 -6.60 1.05
CA PRO A 21 5.92 -7.26 -0.21
C PRO A 21 6.15 -6.37 -1.43
N TYR A 22 5.93 -5.06 -1.31
CA TYR A 22 6.19 -4.13 -2.42
C TYR A 22 7.68 -4.04 -2.72
N GLN A 23 8.51 -3.99 -1.69
CA GLN A 23 9.97 -3.95 -1.84
C GLN A 23 10.46 -5.23 -2.52
N ASP A 24 9.93 -6.39 -2.13
CA ASP A 24 10.28 -7.67 -2.74
C ASP A 24 9.90 -7.71 -4.23
N LEU A 25 8.70 -7.21 -4.58
CA LEU A 25 8.26 -7.14 -5.97
C LEU A 25 9.12 -6.15 -6.77
N GLY A 26 9.55 -5.07 -6.16
CA GLY A 26 10.34 -4.03 -6.82
C GLY A 26 11.81 -4.34 -6.95
N GLU A 27 12.33 -5.37 -6.28
CA GLU A 27 13.76 -5.63 -6.21
C GLU A 27 14.38 -5.90 -7.59
N THR A 28 13.69 -6.66 -8.43
CA THR A 28 14.16 -6.97 -9.78
C THR A 28 13.73 -5.91 -10.81
N GLY A 29 12.78 -5.05 -10.46
CA GLY A 29 12.27 -3.99 -11.34
C GLY A 29 11.33 -4.47 -12.43
N ASP A 30 11.08 -5.77 -12.55
CA ASP A 30 10.25 -6.33 -13.62
C ASP A 30 8.96 -6.98 -13.10
N LYS A 31 8.74 -6.99 -11.78
CA LYS A 31 7.54 -7.58 -11.18
C LYS A 31 6.54 -6.49 -10.79
N ILE A 32 5.27 -6.80 -10.92
CA ILE A 32 4.17 -5.96 -10.43
C ILE A 32 3.22 -6.84 -9.61
N CYS A 33 2.39 -6.21 -8.79
CA CYS A 33 1.39 -6.93 -8.01
C CYS A 33 0.40 -7.63 -8.95
N LEU A 34 0.16 -8.93 -8.72
CA LEU A 34 -0.76 -9.70 -9.57
C LEU A 34 -2.15 -9.07 -9.60
N CYS A 35 -2.65 -8.58 -8.46
CA CYS A 35 -3.97 -7.95 -8.40
C CYS A 35 -4.01 -6.65 -9.21
N ALA A 36 -2.92 -5.88 -9.25
CA ALA A 36 -2.85 -4.69 -10.09
C ALA A 36 -2.87 -5.06 -11.57
N SER A 37 -2.17 -6.12 -11.95
CA SER A 37 -2.18 -6.64 -13.31
C SER A 37 -3.59 -7.10 -13.73
N LEU A 38 -4.27 -7.84 -12.85
CA LEU A 38 -5.64 -8.28 -13.09
C LEU A 38 -6.61 -7.10 -13.18
N ALA A 39 -6.42 -6.07 -12.34
CA ALA A 39 -7.27 -4.88 -12.39
C ALA A 39 -7.15 -4.14 -13.72
N GLY A 40 -5.98 -4.16 -14.34
CA GLY A 40 -5.77 -3.57 -15.68
C GLY A 40 -6.59 -4.25 -16.77
N GLU A 41 -6.99 -5.51 -16.57
CA GLU A 41 -7.79 -6.28 -17.50
C GLU A 41 -9.17 -6.62 -16.91
N PHE A 42 -9.63 -5.81 -15.97
CA PHE A 42 -10.79 -6.10 -15.13
C PHE A 42 -12.03 -6.49 -15.91
N MET A 43 -12.35 -5.77 -16.96
CA MET A 43 -13.56 -6.02 -17.75
C MET A 43 -13.53 -7.33 -18.52
N ALA A 44 -12.33 -7.89 -18.73
CA ALA A 44 -12.17 -9.19 -19.40
C ALA A 44 -12.23 -10.36 -18.42
N LEU A 45 -12.24 -10.10 -17.11
CA LEU A 45 -12.25 -11.15 -16.11
C LEU A 45 -13.66 -11.72 -15.89
N PRO A 46 -13.78 -13.01 -15.54
CA PRO A 46 -15.05 -13.56 -15.07
C PRO A 46 -15.56 -12.77 -13.85
N ILE A 47 -16.87 -12.72 -13.69
CA ILE A 47 -17.51 -11.94 -12.61
C ILE A 47 -16.96 -12.33 -11.23
N ASP A 48 -16.76 -13.62 -10.96
CA ASP A 48 -16.26 -14.06 -9.66
C ASP A 48 -14.85 -13.54 -9.39
N MET A 49 -14.00 -13.48 -10.42
CA MET A 49 -12.66 -12.92 -10.29
C MET A 49 -12.71 -11.41 -10.09
N GLN A 50 -13.62 -10.72 -10.76
CA GLN A 50 -13.83 -9.28 -10.56
C GLN A 50 -14.13 -8.98 -9.09
N LYS A 51 -15.01 -9.80 -8.47
CA LYS A 51 -15.37 -9.65 -7.07
C LYS A 51 -14.17 -9.88 -6.15
N GLU A 52 -13.35 -10.89 -6.44
CA GLU A 52 -12.17 -11.20 -5.64
C GLU A 52 -11.12 -10.09 -5.72
N VAL A 53 -10.90 -9.51 -6.89
CA VAL A 53 -9.95 -8.40 -7.06
C VAL A 53 -10.44 -7.18 -6.27
N ALA A 54 -11.73 -6.86 -6.37
CA ALA A 54 -12.31 -5.73 -5.64
C ALA A 54 -12.20 -5.96 -4.13
N LEU A 55 -12.49 -7.18 -3.66
CA LEU A 55 -12.39 -7.52 -2.25
C LEU A 55 -10.97 -7.38 -1.73
N PHE A 56 -9.99 -7.84 -2.50
CA PHE A 56 -8.58 -7.71 -2.13
C PHE A 56 -8.22 -6.24 -1.87
N PHE A 57 -8.55 -5.36 -2.81
CA PHE A 57 -8.20 -3.94 -2.65
C PHE A 57 -8.99 -3.28 -1.52
N ASN A 58 -10.26 -3.62 -1.36
CA ASN A 58 -11.09 -3.04 -0.30
C ASN A 58 -10.61 -3.47 1.09
N ASP A 59 -10.25 -4.75 1.27
CA ASP A 59 -9.70 -5.24 2.54
C ASP A 59 -8.35 -4.58 2.84
N HIS A 60 -7.54 -4.42 1.83
CA HIS A 60 -6.23 -3.78 1.91
C HIS A 60 -6.35 -2.32 2.36
N LEU A 61 -7.27 -1.59 1.74
CA LEU A 61 -7.54 -0.19 2.09
C LEU A 61 -8.06 -0.06 3.52
N ALA A 62 -8.98 -0.94 3.93
CA ALA A 62 -9.54 -0.92 5.27
C ALA A 62 -8.47 -1.18 6.34
N TRP A 63 -7.60 -2.17 6.09
CA TRP A 63 -6.50 -2.48 7.01
C TRP A 63 -5.54 -1.30 7.14
N LEU A 64 -5.18 -0.69 6.03
CA LEU A 64 -4.24 0.44 6.02
C LEU A 64 -4.83 1.65 6.73
N GLU A 65 -6.12 1.91 6.52
CA GLU A 65 -6.82 2.98 7.24
C GLU A 65 -6.75 2.76 8.75
N GLU A 66 -6.97 1.52 9.22
CA GLU A 66 -6.88 1.19 10.65
C GLU A 66 -5.49 1.45 11.21
N ILE A 67 -4.43 1.10 10.47
CA ILE A 67 -3.04 1.35 10.87
C ILE A 67 -2.77 2.85 10.98
N LEU A 68 -3.25 3.62 10.02
CA LEU A 68 -3.06 5.08 10.02
C LEU A 68 -3.79 5.72 11.20
N VAL A 69 -5.02 5.29 11.50
CA VAL A 69 -5.78 5.76 12.65
C VAL A 69 -5.04 5.40 13.95
N LYS A 70 -4.57 4.16 14.05
CA LYS A 70 -3.83 3.71 15.23
C LYS A 70 -2.57 4.55 15.47
N GLY A 71 -1.79 4.79 14.41
CA GLY A 71 -0.57 5.59 14.52
C GLY A 71 -0.85 7.04 14.90
N GLN A 72 -1.94 7.61 14.38
CA GLN A 72 -2.34 8.97 14.73
C GLN A 72 -2.75 9.06 16.20
N LYS A 73 -3.53 8.10 16.70
CA LYS A 73 -3.97 8.06 18.10
C LYS A 73 -2.81 7.86 19.08
N LEU A 74 -1.81 7.08 18.69
CA LEU A 74 -0.64 6.81 19.53
C LEU A 74 0.44 7.89 19.41
N GLY A 75 0.25 8.88 18.55
CA GLY A 75 1.23 9.93 18.33
C GLY A 75 2.41 9.51 17.46
N GLU A 76 2.36 8.33 16.86
CA GLU A 76 3.44 7.87 15.96
C GLU A 76 3.40 8.56 14.60
N PHE A 77 2.20 8.92 14.14
CA PHE A 77 1.99 9.59 12.86
C PHE A 77 1.35 10.95 13.09
N ASN A 78 1.77 11.92 12.30
CA ASN A 78 1.26 13.29 12.38
C ASN A 78 0.94 13.78 10.97
N PHE A 79 -0.31 13.62 10.56
CA PHE A 79 -0.78 14.05 9.25
C PHE A 79 -2.13 14.75 9.40
N THR A 80 -2.49 15.59 8.43
CA THR A 80 -3.72 16.38 8.45
C THR A 80 -4.84 15.81 7.58
N GLU A 81 -4.48 14.94 6.64
CA GLU A 81 -5.46 14.29 5.76
C GLU A 81 -6.35 13.33 6.55
N LYS A 82 -7.51 13.01 5.99
CA LYS A 82 -8.35 11.96 6.54
C LYS A 82 -7.64 10.61 6.37
N PRO A 83 -7.63 9.74 7.39
CA PRO A 83 -6.96 8.44 7.28
C PRO A 83 -7.40 7.63 6.06
N LYS A 84 -8.68 7.67 5.72
CA LYS A 84 -9.19 6.98 4.54
C LYS A 84 -8.56 7.49 3.25
N ASP A 85 -8.47 8.81 3.10
CA ASP A 85 -7.90 9.42 1.90
C ASP A 85 -6.41 9.09 1.80
N LEU A 86 -5.71 9.10 2.92
CA LEU A 86 -4.29 8.78 2.96
C LEU A 86 -4.05 7.30 2.63
N ALA A 87 -4.94 6.40 3.08
CA ALA A 87 -4.85 4.99 2.72
C ALA A 87 -4.97 4.80 1.20
N HIS A 88 -5.92 5.49 0.57
CA HIS A 88 -6.06 5.46 -0.89
C HIS A 88 -4.80 5.97 -1.58
N LEU A 89 -4.24 7.07 -1.10
CA LEU A 89 -2.99 7.60 -1.66
C LEU A 89 -1.85 6.58 -1.59
N PHE A 90 -1.70 5.92 -0.44
CA PHE A 90 -0.65 4.91 -0.25
C PHE A 90 -0.79 3.77 -1.25
N VAL A 91 -1.98 3.18 -1.35
CA VAL A 91 -2.22 2.05 -2.25
C VAL A 91 -1.98 2.46 -3.70
N ASP A 92 -2.56 3.58 -4.12
CA ASP A 92 -2.42 4.05 -5.50
C ASP A 92 -0.98 4.38 -5.85
N ALA A 93 -0.26 5.05 -4.94
CA ALA A 93 1.13 5.42 -5.17
C ALA A 93 2.05 4.20 -5.25
N LEU A 94 1.85 3.22 -4.37
CA LEU A 94 2.69 2.00 -4.36
C LEU A 94 2.44 1.14 -5.59
N GLN A 95 1.18 0.96 -5.97
CA GLN A 95 0.85 0.21 -7.18
C GLN A 95 1.38 0.92 -8.43
N GLY A 96 1.19 2.23 -8.50
CA GLY A 96 1.70 3.02 -9.62
C GLY A 96 3.22 3.01 -9.68
N ALA A 97 3.89 3.05 -8.54
CA ALA A 97 5.35 3.02 -8.49
C ALA A 97 5.93 1.73 -9.09
N LEU A 98 5.31 0.58 -8.80
CA LEU A 98 5.76 -0.69 -9.39
C LEU A 98 5.60 -0.70 -10.92
N ILE A 99 4.49 -0.17 -11.41
CA ILE A 99 4.22 -0.09 -12.85
C ILE A 99 5.22 0.84 -13.54
N VAL A 100 5.43 2.03 -12.98
CA VAL A 100 6.36 3.02 -13.55
C VAL A 100 7.79 2.49 -13.50
N GLN A 101 8.18 1.87 -12.38
CA GLN A 101 9.51 1.29 -12.24
C GLN A 101 9.78 0.24 -13.32
N ARG A 102 8.80 -0.61 -13.58
CA ARG A 102 8.90 -1.63 -14.63
C ARG A 102 9.03 -0.99 -16.01
N ALA A 103 8.20 0.01 -16.30
CA ALA A 103 8.17 0.65 -17.62
C ALA A 103 9.45 1.44 -17.92
N THR A 104 9.99 2.11 -16.91
CA THR A 104 11.16 3.00 -17.07
C THR A 104 12.48 2.30 -16.74
N GLN A 105 12.44 1.10 -16.15
CA GLN A 105 13.62 0.40 -15.64
C GLN A 105 14.39 1.23 -14.61
N ASN A 106 13.69 2.12 -13.92
CA ASN A 106 14.26 2.93 -12.84
C ASN A 106 14.02 2.22 -11.51
N PHE A 107 15.01 1.49 -11.03
CA PHE A 107 14.89 0.64 -9.85
C PHE A 107 14.84 1.40 -8.52
N SER A 108 14.98 2.72 -8.54
CA SER A 108 14.81 3.56 -7.35
C SER A 108 13.40 4.15 -7.21
N GLN A 109 12.50 3.87 -8.16
CA GLN A 109 11.16 4.47 -8.18
C GLN A 109 10.35 4.13 -6.94
N LEU A 110 10.28 2.85 -6.59
CA LEU A 110 9.51 2.41 -5.43
C LEU A 110 10.05 2.98 -4.13
N ASP A 111 11.38 2.95 -3.94
CA ASP A 111 12.02 3.49 -2.73
C ASP A 111 11.73 4.97 -2.58
N ARG A 112 11.74 5.72 -3.67
CA ARG A 112 11.41 7.15 -3.67
C ARG A 112 9.99 7.38 -3.16
N ILE A 113 9.04 6.58 -3.64
CA ILE A 113 7.63 6.71 -3.23
C ILE A 113 7.47 6.33 -1.76
N ILE A 114 8.09 5.23 -1.31
CA ILE A 114 8.01 4.82 0.10
C ILE A 114 8.57 5.91 1.01
N ARG A 115 9.72 6.50 0.65
CA ARG A 115 10.31 7.58 1.45
C ARG A 115 9.39 8.81 1.51
N THR A 116 8.80 9.18 0.39
CA THR A 116 7.90 10.34 0.33
C THR A 116 6.66 10.11 1.17
N LEU A 117 6.07 8.91 1.09
CA LEU A 117 4.91 8.56 1.92
C LEU A 117 5.27 8.55 3.39
N THR A 118 6.45 8.05 3.75
CA THR A 118 6.90 8.01 5.15
C THR A 118 7.10 9.42 5.70
N VAL A 119 7.68 10.32 4.91
CA VAL A 119 7.86 11.72 5.32
C VAL A 119 6.50 12.38 5.56
N LYS A 120 5.50 12.09 4.74
CA LYS A 120 4.17 12.66 4.89
C LYS A 120 3.54 12.30 6.24
N LEU A 121 3.86 11.15 6.81
CA LEU A 121 3.33 10.74 8.11
C LEU A 121 3.94 11.52 9.26
N LYS A 122 4.98 12.29 9.03
CA LYS A 122 5.66 13.11 10.04
C LYS A 122 5.28 14.57 9.99
N SER A 123 4.49 14.97 9.00
CA SER A 123 4.17 16.39 8.79
C SER A 123 2.85 16.84 9.48
#